data_77ef7832c0aa95f511fa3c9f3328de4a
#
_entry.id   77ef7832c0aa95f511fa3c9f3328de4a
#
_cell.length_a   1.000
_cell.length_b   1.000
_cell.length_c   1.000
_cell.angle_alpha   90.00
_cell.angle_beta   90.00
_cell.angle_gamma   90.00
#
_symmetry.space_group_name_H-M   'P 1'
#
loop_
_entity.id
_entity.type
_entity.pdbx_description
1 polymer ?
#
loop_
_entity_poly.entity_id
_entity_poly.type
_entity_poly.pdbx_seq_one_letter_code
_entity_poly.pdbx_strand_id
1 'polypeptide(L)'
;MYRVVLIDDEKRIVEGLRKVVRWQDFGCQVVGDAGDAIRGAALIREARPHILFTDIRMPGDDGLTMLAGLRSEFPDMQVVVLTGSREFTYAQEAIRLGVTRFLLKPSKLDEIHDALRVATERLSGQTSSGGENKESRYAQSHIVNHALADMEAHFAEKLTLQEVADSCYVSQWHLSKLLNKQTDGTFYDALNEIRVREAKRLLADPKLRVGDIGALVGYQDSAHFARVFKKLTGMSANEYRNSL
;
A
#
# COMPACT_ATOMS: atom_id res chain seq x y z
N MET A 1 9.89 -26.93 -1.68
CA MET A 1 10.37 -26.23 -0.49
C MET A 1 9.83 -24.81 -0.51
N TYR A 2 9.12 -24.38 0.53
CA TYR A 2 8.49 -23.05 0.58
C TYR A 2 9.53 -21.98 0.95
N ARG A 3 9.59 -20.89 0.18
CA ARG A 3 10.47 -19.74 0.45
C ARG A 3 9.84 -18.85 1.51
N VAL A 4 10.61 -18.49 2.52
CA VAL A 4 10.19 -17.63 3.64
C VAL A 4 11.04 -16.35 3.63
N VAL A 5 10.40 -15.21 3.83
CA VAL A 5 11.06 -13.92 4.08
C VAL A 5 10.66 -13.43 5.47
N LEU A 6 11.61 -12.80 6.15
CA LEU A 6 11.45 -12.20 7.48
C LEU A 6 11.60 -10.67 7.37
N ILE A 7 10.65 -9.91 7.91
CA ILE A 7 10.75 -8.43 7.98
C ILE A 7 10.57 -8.00 9.43
N ASP A 8 11.61 -7.40 10.01
CA ASP A 8 11.59 -6.93 11.40
C ASP A 8 12.76 -5.97 11.61
N ASP A 9 12.55 -4.80 12.19
CA ASP A 9 13.60 -3.82 12.48
C ASP A 9 14.53 -4.29 13.61
N GLU A 10 14.07 -5.22 14.46
CA GLU A 10 14.85 -5.86 15.49
C GLU A 10 15.67 -7.05 14.96
N LYS A 11 16.93 -6.82 14.56
CA LYS A 11 17.84 -7.87 14.06
C LYS A 11 17.92 -9.10 14.96
N ARG A 12 17.80 -8.91 16.29
CA ARG A 12 17.82 -10.02 17.27
C ARG A 12 16.64 -10.98 17.08
N ILE A 13 15.47 -10.45 16.70
CA ILE A 13 14.27 -11.26 16.42
C ILE A 13 14.53 -12.11 15.17
N VAL A 14 14.98 -11.46 14.08
CA VAL A 14 15.31 -12.15 12.83
C VAL A 14 16.33 -13.27 13.03
N GLU A 15 17.44 -12.97 13.72
CA GLU A 15 18.49 -13.96 14.03
C GLU A 15 17.96 -15.08 14.94
N GLY A 16 17.13 -14.74 15.91
CA GLY A 16 16.47 -15.69 16.80
C GLY A 16 15.59 -16.66 16.00
N LEU A 17 14.72 -16.15 15.15
CA LEU A 17 13.84 -16.95 14.28
C LEU A 17 14.65 -17.86 13.36
N ARG A 18 15.74 -17.36 12.74
CA ARG A 18 16.59 -18.17 11.87
C ARG A 18 17.24 -19.36 12.59
N LYS A 19 17.65 -19.17 13.86
CA LYS A 19 18.39 -20.17 14.65
C LYS A 19 17.47 -21.16 15.37
N VAL A 20 16.35 -20.69 15.90
CA VAL A 20 15.51 -21.47 16.82
C VAL A 20 14.43 -22.24 16.09
N VAL A 21 13.88 -21.68 14.99
CA VAL A 21 12.83 -22.32 14.22
C VAL A 21 13.42 -23.39 13.29
N ARG A 22 12.87 -24.60 13.36
CA ARG A 22 13.25 -25.72 12.47
C ARG A 22 12.50 -25.64 11.14
N TRP A 23 12.86 -24.66 10.32
CA TRP A 23 12.19 -24.38 9.05
C TRP A 23 12.06 -25.61 8.12
N GLN A 24 13.08 -26.47 8.11
CA GLN A 24 13.12 -27.65 7.26
C GLN A 24 12.06 -28.69 7.65
N ASP A 25 11.69 -28.78 8.92
CA ASP A 25 10.65 -29.71 9.41
C ASP A 25 9.28 -29.36 8.81
N PHE A 26 9.10 -28.13 8.35
CA PHE A 26 7.89 -27.64 7.67
C PHE A 26 8.07 -27.53 6.13
N GLY A 27 9.15 -28.07 5.58
CA GLY A 27 9.46 -27.91 4.17
C GLY A 27 9.76 -26.48 3.73
N CYS A 28 10.20 -25.62 4.67
CA CYS A 28 10.47 -24.21 4.49
C CYS A 28 11.97 -23.89 4.45
N GLN A 29 12.30 -22.75 3.82
CA GLN A 29 13.65 -22.17 3.79
C GLN A 29 13.56 -20.66 3.87
N VAL A 30 14.29 -20.03 4.80
CA VAL A 30 14.43 -18.57 4.85
C VAL A 30 15.37 -18.12 3.74
N VAL A 31 14.85 -17.38 2.77
CA VAL A 31 15.57 -16.91 1.58
C VAL A 31 16.09 -15.47 1.71
N GLY A 32 15.59 -14.71 2.67
CA GLY A 32 16.05 -13.35 2.91
C GLY A 32 15.38 -12.73 4.13
N ASP A 33 15.90 -11.56 4.52
CA ASP A 33 15.32 -10.72 5.56
C ASP A 33 15.54 -9.23 5.26
N ALA A 34 14.70 -8.37 5.85
CA ALA A 34 14.80 -6.92 5.77
C ALA A 34 14.43 -6.29 7.12
N GLY A 35 14.99 -5.12 7.39
CA GLY A 35 14.78 -4.38 8.64
C GLY A 35 13.81 -3.19 8.50
N ASP A 36 13.20 -3.01 7.34
CA ASP A 36 12.22 -1.96 7.07
C ASP A 36 11.26 -2.37 5.95
N ALA A 37 10.14 -1.65 5.84
CA ALA A 37 9.08 -1.96 4.90
C ALA A 37 9.50 -1.79 3.43
N ILE A 38 10.30 -0.77 3.12
CA ILE A 38 10.73 -0.45 1.75
C ILE A 38 11.62 -1.57 1.20
N ARG A 39 12.66 -1.94 1.96
CA ARG A 39 13.57 -3.05 1.60
C ARG A 39 12.83 -4.38 1.60
N GLY A 40 11.91 -4.57 2.55
CA GLY A 40 11.06 -5.75 2.64
C GLY A 40 10.20 -5.94 1.40
N ALA A 41 9.51 -4.90 0.95
CA ALA A 41 8.70 -4.94 -0.26
C ALA A 41 9.55 -5.22 -1.52
N ALA A 42 10.74 -4.62 -1.64
CA ALA A 42 11.66 -4.91 -2.74
C ALA A 42 12.12 -6.37 -2.73
N LEU A 43 12.54 -6.88 -1.57
CA LEU A 43 12.97 -8.27 -1.39
C LEU A 43 11.84 -9.27 -1.74
N ILE A 44 10.60 -8.98 -1.35
CA ILE A 44 9.45 -9.85 -1.66
C ILE A 44 9.20 -9.92 -3.17
N ARG A 45 9.32 -8.81 -3.89
CA ARG A 45 9.18 -8.80 -5.36
C ARG A 45 10.26 -9.62 -6.05
N GLU A 46 11.48 -9.58 -5.55
CA GLU A 46 12.61 -10.34 -6.07
C GLU A 46 12.49 -11.83 -5.71
N ALA A 47 12.37 -12.14 -4.42
CA ALA A 47 12.40 -13.51 -3.91
C ALA A 47 11.09 -14.27 -4.14
N ARG A 48 9.96 -13.56 -4.35
CA ARG A 48 8.60 -14.14 -4.48
C ARG A 48 8.35 -15.25 -3.45
N PRO A 49 8.37 -14.92 -2.13
CA PRO A 49 8.22 -15.92 -1.09
C PRO A 49 6.80 -16.50 -1.08
N HIS A 50 6.67 -17.68 -0.51
CA HIS A 50 5.37 -18.31 -0.24
C HIS A 50 4.83 -17.91 1.11
N ILE A 51 5.74 -17.60 2.07
CA ILE A 51 5.40 -17.25 3.44
C ILE A 51 6.20 -16.00 3.82
N LEU A 52 5.52 -15.04 4.44
CA LEU A 52 6.10 -13.84 5.04
C LEU A 52 5.88 -13.86 6.55
N PHE A 53 6.94 -13.66 7.32
CA PHE A 53 6.88 -13.25 8.71
C PHE A 53 7.23 -11.78 8.79
N THR A 54 6.38 -10.93 9.36
CA THR A 54 6.61 -9.49 9.40
C THR A 54 6.16 -8.87 10.71
N ASP A 55 6.96 -7.92 11.24
CA ASP A 55 6.40 -6.91 12.11
C ASP A 55 5.61 -5.89 11.25
N ILE A 56 4.56 -5.34 11.81
CA ILE A 56 3.78 -4.25 11.19
C ILE A 56 4.02 -2.91 11.89
N ARG A 57 4.83 -2.89 12.94
CA ARG A 57 5.12 -1.70 13.71
C ARG A 57 6.61 -1.42 13.73
N MET A 58 7.08 -0.90 12.62
CA MET A 58 8.46 -0.48 12.41
C MET A 58 8.57 1.05 12.42
N PRO A 59 9.65 1.65 12.93
CA PRO A 59 9.81 3.09 12.98
C PRO A 59 9.76 3.74 11.59
N GLY A 60 8.88 4.73 11.43
CA GLY A 60 8.76 5.50 10.19
C GLY A 60 7.95 4.84 9.06
N ASP A 61 7.49 3.60 9.26
CA ASP A 61 6.75 2.84 8.24
C ASP A 61 5.29 2.60 8.66
N ASP A 62 4.37 2.71 7.69
CA ASP A 62 3.00 2.25 7.85
C ASP A 62 2.90 0.75 7.48
N GLY A 63 3.11 -0.09 8.50
CA GLY A 63 3.08 -1.54 8.33
C GLY A 63 1.75 -2.11 7.85
N LEU A 64 0.63 -1.44 8.11
CA LEU A 64 -0.68 -1.86 7.59
C LEU A 64 -0.80 -1.57 6.10
N THR A 65 -0.36 -0.41 5.65
CA THR A 65 -0.31 -0.07 4.23
C THR A 65 0.66 -0.98 3.48
N MET A 66 1.84 -1.27 4.05
CA MET A 66 2.76 -2.27 3.50
C MET A 66 2.08 -3.64 3.37
N LEU A 67 1.41 -4.10 4.43
CA LEU A 67 0.70 -5.39 4.41
C LEU A 67 -0.41 -5.42 3.36
N ALA A 68 -1.18 -4.33 3.22
CA ALA A 68 -2.21 -4.20 2.19
C ALA A 68 -1.60 -4.22 0.78
N GLY A 69 -0.49 -3.51 0.57
CA GLY A 69 0.27 -3.52 -0.68
C GLY A 69 0.72 -4.93 -1.06
N LEU A 70 1.38 -5.61 -0.14
CA LEU A 70 1.86 -6.97 -0.34
C LEU A 70 0.72 -7.96 -0.60
N ARG A 71 -0.38 -7.84 0.15
CA ARG A 71 -1.56 -8.70 -0.04
C ARG A 71 -2.25 -8.46 -1.37
N SER A 72 -2.29 -7.21 -1.81
CA SER A 72 -2.86 -6.82 -3.10
C SER A 72 -2.02 -7.33 -4.29
N GLU A 73 -0.68 -7.29 -4.18
CA GLU A 73 0.24 -7.76 -5.23
C GLU A 73 0.46 -9.28 -5.21
N PHE A 74 0.44 -9.91 -4.01
CA PHE A 74 0.73 -11.33 -3.78
C PHE A 74 -0.41 -12.01 -2.99
N PRO A 75 -1.59 -12.20 -3.57
CA PRO A 75 -2.78 -12.69 -2.86
C PRO A 75 -2.63 -14.10 -2.28
N ASP A 76 -1.77 -14.93 -2.87
CA ASP A 76 -1.55 -16.33 -2.44
C ASP A 76 -0.48 -16.46 -1.34
N MET A 77 0.32 -15.41 -1.09
CA MET A 77 1.36 -15.41 -0.08
C MET A 77 0.75 -15.52 1.31
N GLN A 78 1.21 -16.47 2.11
CA GLN A 78 0.78 -16.61 3.50
C GLN A 78 1.51 -15.60 4.37
N VAL A 79 0.78 -14.85 5.20
CA VAL A 79 1.37 -13.80 6.03
C VAL A 79 1.16 -14.13 7.51
N VAL A 80 2.25 -14.15 8.26
CA VAL A 80 2.29 -14.26 9.71
C VAL A 80 2.81 -12.94 10.28
N VAL A 81 1.98 -12.27 11.05
CA VAL A 81 2.36 -11.03 11.74
C VAL A 81 2.95 -11.36 13.12
N LEU A 82 4.13 -10.78 13.42
CA LEU A 82 4.80 -10.84 14.72
C LEU A 82 4.97 -9.41 15.21
N THR A 83 4.22 -8.94 16.20
CA THR A 83 4.30 -7.55 16.64
C THR A 83 4.31 -7.39 18.15
N GLY A 84 5.01 -6.38 18.65
CA GLY A 84 4.96 -5.94 20.05
C GLY A 84 3.72 -5.13 20.40
N SER A 85 2.96 -4.68 19.40
CA SER A 85 1.78 -3.85 19.62
C SER A 85 0.59 -4.68 20.06
N ARG A 86 -0.06 -4.23 21.15
CA ARG A 86 -1.32 -4.79 21.67
C ARG A 86 -2.55 -3.99 21.23
N GLU A 87 -2.38 -3.05 20.31
CA GLU A 87 -3.48 -2.24 19.83
C GLU A 87 -4.46 -3.10 19.02
N PHE A 88 -5.69 -3.14 19.47
CA PHE A 88 -6.74 -3.95 18.86
C PHE A 88 -7.02 -3.58 17.40
N THR A 89 -6.85 -2.31 17.04
CA THR A 89 -7.02 -1.79 15.69
C THR A 89 -6.09 -2.46 14.69
N TYR A 90 -4.80 -2.64 15.03
CA TYR A 90 -3.84 -3.35 14.17
C TYR A 90 -4.22 -4.80 13.94
N ALA A 91 -4.64 -5.50 14.99
CA ALA A 91 -5.07 -6.88 14.87
C ALA A 91 -6.33 -7.00 13.99
N GLN A 92 -7.28 -6.10 14.15
CA GLN A 92 -8.52 -6.08 13.37
C GLN A 92 -8.25 -5.83 11.88
N GLU A 93 -7.39 -4.87 11.54
CA GLU A 93 -7.01 -4.59 10.15
C GLU A 93 -6.20 -5.74 9.54
N ALA A 94 -5.26 -6.31 10.27
CA ALA A 94 -4.51 -7.48 9.82
C ALA A 94 -5.44 -8.67 9.49
N ILE A 95 -6.47 -8.90 10.31
CA ILE A 95 -7.49 -9.94 10.05
C ILE A 95 -8.28 -9.62 8.77
N ARG A 96 -8.69 -8.36 8.55
CA ARG A 96 -9.38 -7.94 7.32
C ARG A 96 -8.53 -8.12 6.07
N LEU A 97 -7.21 -7.94 6.21
CA LEU A 97 -6.22 -8.18 5.17
C LEU A 97 -5.91 -9.67 4.98
N GLY A 98 -6.54 -10.56 5.74
CA GLY A 98 -6.45 -12.00 5.57
C GLY A 98 -5.11 -12.59 5.99
N VAL A 99 -4.49 -12.08 7.06
CA VAL A 99 -3.27 -12.69 7.61
C VAL A 99 -3.53 -14.12 8.08
N THR A 100 -2.55 -14.98 7.92
CA THR A 100 -2.65 -16.39 8.31
C THR A 100 -2.65 -16.54 9.83
N ARG A 101 -1.80 -15.77 10.51
CA ARG A 101 -1.71 -15.68 11.96
C ARG A 101 -1.24 -14.29 12.39
N PHE A 102 -1.70 -13.88 13.56
CA PHE A 102 -1.26 -12.69 14.27
C PHE A 102 -0.72 -13.10 15.63
N LEU A 103 0.57 -12.89 15.89
CA LEU A 103 1.29 -13.30 17.08
C LEU A 103 1.86 -12.08 17.80
N LEU A 104 1.77 -12.08 19.14
CA LEU A 104 2.35 -11.02 19.96
C LEU A 104 3.76 -11.37 20.37
N LYS A 105 4.70 -10.42 20.30
CA LYS A 105 6.05 -10.54 20.85
C LYS A 105 6.01 -10.37 22.40
N PRO A 106 6.73 -11.17 23.20
CA PRO A 106 7.53 -12.33 22.78
C PRO A 106 6.66 -13.55 22.45
N SER A 107 6.77 -14.09 21.25
CA SER A 107 6.01 -15.26 20.82
C SER A 107 6.71 -16.56 21.29
N LYS A 108 5.91 -17.54 21.69
CA LYS A 108 6.42 -18.87 22.01
C LYS A 108 6.75 -19.63 20.73
N LEU A 109 7.74 -20.53 20.82
CA LEU A 109 8.14 -21.35 19.68
C LEU A 109 6.99 -22.21 19.12
N ASP A 110 6.14 -22.73 19.98
CA ASP A 110 4.97 -23.53 19.57
C ASP A 110 3.97 -22.71 18.78
N GLU A 111 3.78 -21.43 19.10
CA GLU A 111 2.89 -20.54 18.34
C GLU A 111 3.44 -20.27 16.92
N ILE A 112 4.76 -20.14 16.80
CA ILE A 112 5.44 -19.97 15.50
C ILE A 112 5.35 -21.26 14.67
N HIS A 113 5.56 -22.42 15.31
CA HIS A 113 5.40 -23.71 14.65
C HIS A 113 3.94 -23.96 14.19
N ASP A 114 2.93 -23.58 15.00
CA ASP A 114 1.54 -23.65 14.59
C ASP A 114 1.23 -22.72 13.42
N ALA A 115 1.79 -21.51 13.42
CA ALA A 115 1.64 -20.58 12.30
C ALA A 115 2.24 -21.14 11.00
N LEU A 116 3.42 -21.76 11.07
CA LEU A 116 4.05 -22.41 9.93
C LEU A 116 3.23 -23.59 9.41
N ARG A 117 2.73 -24.45 10.31
CA ARG A 117 1.88 -25.57 9.96
C ARG A 117 0.64 -25.09 9.19
N VAL A 118 -0.08 -24.11 9.73
CA VAL A 118 -1.26 -23.56 9.06
C VAL A 118 -0.93 -22.92 7.71
N ALA A 119 0.19 -22.19 7.63
CA ALA A 119 0.61 -21.57 6.37
C ALA A 119 0.94 -22.62 5.30
N THR A 120 1.65 -23.69 5.67
CA THR A 120 2.01 -24.78 4.74
C THR A 120 0.82 -25.64 4.34
N GLU A 121 -0.13 -25.88 5.25
CA GLU A 121 -1.40 -26.56 4.95
C GLU A 121 -2.23 -25.77 3.93
N ARG A 122 -2.35 -24.45 4.10
CA ARG A 122 -3.03 -23.58 3.13
C ARG A 122 -2.37 -23.60 1.76
N LEU A 123 -1.03 -23.54 1.72
CA LEU A 123 -0.28 -23.62 0.47
C LEU A 123 -0.40 -24.96 -0.23
N SER A 124 -0.46 -26.08 0.51
CA SER A 124 -0.62 -27.40 -0.06
C SER A 124 -2.05 -27.70 -0.51
N GLY A 125 -3.06 -27.08 0.09
CA GLY A 125 -4.47 -27.20 -0.26
C GLY A 125 -4.95 -26.25 -1.36
N GLN A 126 -4.13 -25.28 -1.75
CA GLN A 126 -4.44 -24.33 -2.83
C GLN A 126 -4.27 -24.96 -4.21
N THR A 127 -5.20 -25.85 -4.58
CA THR A 127 -5.55 -26.05 -5.98
C THR A 127 -6.61 -25.01 -6.36
N SER A 128 -6.16 -23.93 -7.04
CA SER A 128 -6.95 -23.12 -7.98
C SER A 128 -8.35 -22.70 -7.53
N SER A 129 -8.47 -21.57 -6.87
CA SER A 129 -9.63 -20.71 -7.03
C SER A 129 -9.16 -19.36 -7.56
N GLY A 130 -9.13 -19.22 -8.88
CA GLY A 130 -8.78 -17.98 -9.59
C GLY A 130 -9.87 -16.92 -9.51
N GLY A 131 -10.40 -16.66 -8.32
CA GLY A 131 -11.33 -15.58 -8.01
C GLY A 131 -10.70 -14.61 -7.02
N GLU A 132 -10.85 -13.31 -7.25
CA GLU A 132 -10.52 -12.30 -6.24
C GLU A 132 -11.32 -12.62 -4.97
N ASN A 133 -10.63 -12.98 -3.89
CA ASN A 133 -11.27 -13.22 -2.62
C ASN A 133 -11.59 -11.88 -1.90
N LYS A 134 -12.41 -11.93 -0.86
CA LYS A 134 -12.85 -10.75 -0.12
C LYS A 134 -11.67 -9.95 0.48
N GLU A 135 -10.65 -10.66 0.96
CA GLU A 135 -9.44 -10.07 1.55
C GLU A 135 -8.61 -9.32 0.49
N SER A 136 -8.48 -9.88 -0.70
CA SER A 136 -7.77 -9.24 -1.83
C SER A 136 -8.50 -7.97 -2.27
N ARG A 137 -9.82 -7.98 -2.37
CA ARG A 137 -10.62 -6.77 -2.70
C ARG A 137 -10.46 -5.69 -1.64
N TYR A 138 -10.49 -6.09 -0.36
CA TYR A 138 -10.29 -5.15 0.75
C TYR A 138 -8.90 -4.51 0.67
N ALA A 139 -7.85 -5.30 0.46
CA ALA A 139 -6.48 -4.82 0.29
C ALA A 139 -6.37 -3.84 -0.89
N GLN A 140 -6.96 -4.18 -2.04
CA GLN A 140 -6.98 -3.30 -3.22
C GLN A 140 -7.66 -1.95 -2.94
N SER A 141 -8.83 -1.96 -2.26
CA SER A 141 -9.53 -0.75 -1.89
C SER A 141 -8.74 0.09 -0.87
N HIS A 142 -8.08 -0.55 0.10
CA HIS A 142 -7.23 0.11 1.07
C HIS A 142 -6.08 0.87 0.37
N ILE A 143 -5.40 0.22 -0.59
CA ILE A 143 -4.31 0.84 -1.35
C ILE A 143 -4.81 2.03 -2.18
N VAL A 144 -5.95 1.90 -2.87
CA VAL A 144 -6.49 3.03 -3.66
C VAL A 144 -6.88 4.20 -2.75
N ASN A 145 -7.52 3.94 -1.61
CA ASN A 145 -7.87 4.99 -0.66
C ASN A 145 -6.63 5.69 -0.08
N HIS A 146 -5.57 4.94 0.24
CA HIS A 146 -4.31 5.50 0.71
C HIS A 146 -3.64 6.34 -0.38
N ALA A 147 -3.59 5.85 -1.62
CA ALA A 147 -3.04 6.59 -2.76
C ALA A 147 -3.79 7.91 -3.01
N LEU A 148 -5.12 7.89 -2.97
CA LEU A 148 -5.93 9.10 -3.13
C LEU A 148 -5.71 10.09 -1.99
N ALA A 149 -5.59 9.62 -0.75
CA ALA A 149 -5.29 10.47 0.41
C ALA A 149 -3.90 11.11 0.32
N ASP A 150 -2.89 10.35 -0.12
CA ASP A 150 -1.53 10.85 -0.35
C ASP A 150 -1.52 11.90 -1.47
N MET A 151 -2.23 11.65 -2.58
CA MET A 151 -2.41 12.62 -3.65
C MET A 151 -3.13 13.89 -3.17
N GLU A 152 -4.14 13.79 -2.30
CA GLU A 152 -4.84 14.92 -1.69
C GLU A 152 -3.95 15.73 -0.73
N ALA A 153 -3.02 15.08 -0.05
CA ALA A 153 -2.07 15.77 0.82
C ALA A 153 -0.97 16.53 0.04
N HIS A 154 -0.57 16.02 -1.13
CA HIS A 154 0.59 16.50 -1.88
C HIS A 154 0.27 17.03 -3.30
N PHE A 155 -1.00 17.28 -3.62
CA PHE A 155 -1.44 17.65 -4.98
C PHE A 155 -0.75 18.90 -5.53
N ALA A 156 -0.34 19.85 -4.68
CA ALA A 156 0.33 21.09 -5.07
C ALA A 156 1.79 20.88 -5.50
N GLU A 157 2.36 19.74 -5.15
CA GLU A 157 3.75 19.39 -5.45
C GLU A 157 3.88 18.69 -6.81
N LYS A 158 5.14 18.49 -7.26
CA LYS A 158 5.42 17.66 -8.42
C LYS A 158 5.31 16.18 -8.02
N LEU A 159 4.09 15.67 -8.03
CA LEU A 159 3.79 14.29 -7.65
C LEU A 159 3.85 13.36 -8.86
N THR A 160 4.52 12.21 -8.68
CA THR A 160 4.64 11.16 -9.69
C THR A 160 3.92 9.88 -9.26
N LEU A 161 3.50 9.07 -10.23
CA LEU A 161 2.91 7.75 -9.94
C LEU A 161 3.88 6.85 -9.17
N GLN A 162 5.20 6.99 -9.39
CA GLN A 162 6.20 6.20 -8.67
C GLN A 162 6.24 6.56 -7.19
N GLU A 163 6.26 7.84 -6.83
CA GLU A 163 6.27 8.29 -5.43
C GLU A 163 5.05 7.80 -4.67
N VAL A 164 3.85 7.90 -5.27
CA VAL A 164 2.62 7.39 -4.65
C VAL A 164 2.59 5.85 -4.59
N ALA A 165 3.18 5.15 -5.56
CA ALA A 165 3.31 3.70 -5.50
C ALA A 165 4.26 3.26 -4.38
N ASP A 166 5.35 4.00 -4.18
CA ASP A 166 6.32 3.73 -3.10
C ASP A 166 5.69 3.96 -1.72
N SER A 167 4.89 5.03 -1.54
CA SER A 167 4.15 5.27 -0.29
C SER A 167 3.10 4.19 0.01
N CYS A 168 2.59 3.53 -1.02
CA CYS A 168 1.67 2.39 -0.90
C CYS A 168 2.36 1.03 -0.84
N TYR A 169 3.69 0.96 -0.89
CA TYR A 169 4.51 -0.27 -0.94
C TYR A 169 4.13 -1.23 -2.08
N VAL A 170 3.67 -0.70 -3.21
CA VAL A 170 3.31 -1.48 -4.40
C VAL A 170 4.15 -1.08 -5.61
N SER A 171 4.16 -1.92 -6.64
CA SER A 171 4.76 -1.54 -7.92
C SER A 171 3.92 -0.46 -8.62
N GLN A 172 4.59 0.43 -9.37
CA GLN A 172 3.94 1.46 -10.19
C GLN A 172 2.87 0.86 -11.14
N TRP A 173 3.21 -0.28 -11.76
CA TRP A 173 2.28 -0.98 -12.63
C TRP A 173 1.03 -1.46 -11.88
N HIS A 174 1.20 -2.00 -10.66
CA HIS A 174 0.10 -2.48 -9.84
C HIS A 174 -0.81 -1.34 -9.41
N LEU A 175 -0.24 -0.22 -8.91
CA LEU A 175 -1.02 0.96 -8.55
C LEU A 175 -1.79 1.52 -9.73
N SER A 176 -1.15 1.66 -10.90
CA SER A 176 -1.81 2.13 -12.12
C SER A 176 -3.03 1.27 -12.48
N LYS A 177 -2.87 -0.06 -12.41
CA LYS A 177 -3.96 -1.00 -12.67
C LYS A 177 -5.12 -0.86 -11.67
N LEU A 178 -4.81 -0.66 -10.38
CA LEU A 178 -5.83 -0.48 -9.34
C LEU A 178 -6.58 0.83 -9.50
N LEU A 179 -5.88 1.95 -9.74
CA LEU A 179 -6.50 3.24 -9.98
C LEU A 179 -7.44 3.17 -11.19
N ASN A 180 -6.96 2.68 -12.33
CA ASN A 180 -7.79 2.53 -13.53
C ASN A 180 -9.06 1.69 -13.29
N LYS A 181 -8.94 0.64 -12.45
CA LYS A 181 -10.09 -0.24 -12.15
C LYS A 181 -11.12 0.40 -11.20
N GLN A 182 -10.68 1.28 -10.29
CA GLN A 182 -11.53 1.78 -9.20
C GLN A 182 -11.95 3.25 -9.38
N THR A 183 -11.23 4.04 -10.17
CA THR A 183 -11.53 5.46 -10.41
C THR A 183 -11.98 5.76 -11.85
N ASP A 184 -12.09 4.73 -12.71
CA ASP A 184 -12.39 4.86 -14.14
C ASP A 184 -11.45 5.82 -14.89
N GLY A 185 -10.25 6.08 -14.36
CA GLY A 185 -9.28 7.03 -14.90
C GLY A 185 -7.83 6.67 -14.56
N THR A 186 -6.90 7.39 -15.17
CA THR A 186 -5.48 7.26 -14.89
C THR A 186 -5.09 8.00 -13.62
N PHE A 187 -3.88 7.75 -13.11
CA PHE A 187 -3.28 8.54 -12.03
C PHE A 187 -3.36 10.06 -12.29
N TYR A 188 -3.04 10.47 -13.52
CA TYR A 188 -3.07 11.89 -13.88
C TYR A 188 -4.48 12.45 -13.98
N ASP A 189 -5.47 11.64 -14.34
CA ASP A 189 -6.88 12.07 -14.33
C ASP A 189 -7.33 12.31 -12.88
N ALA A 190 -7.07 11.38 -11.97
CA ALA A 190 -7.36 11.53 -10.55
C ALA A 190 -6.64 12.76 -9.92
N LEU A 191 -5.36 12.95 -10.21
CA LEU A 191 -4.60 14.11 -9.73
C LEU A 191 -5.17 15.43 -10.27
N ASN A 192 -5.55 15.46 -11.55
CA ASN A 192 -6.16 16.64 -12.14
C ASN A 192 -7.56 16.95 -11.55
N GLU A 193 -8.35 15.93 -11.23
CA GLU A 193 -9.64 16.12 -10.54
C GLU A 193 -9.45 16.75 -9.16
N ILE A 194 -8.47 16.25 -8.36
CA ILE A 194 -8.12 16.82 -7.07
C ILE A 194 -7.70 18.29 -7.22
N ARG A 195 -6.77 18.58 -8.14
CA ARG A 195 -6.28 19.95 -8.40
C ARG A 195 -7.38 20.90 -8.84
N VAL A 196 -8.27 20.47 -9.74
CA VAL A 196 -9.39 21.30 -10.21
C VAL A 196 -10.42 21.51 -9.10
N ARG A 197 -10.69 20.52 -8.26
CA ARG A 197 -11.54 20.67 -7.07
C ARG A 197 -11.00 21.74 -6.14
N GLU A 198 -9.70 21.71 -5.85
CA GLU A 198 -9.05 22.73 -5.02
C GLU A 198 -9.00 24.11 -5.72
N ALA A 199 -8.75 24.15 -7.02
CA ALA A 199 -8.83 25.39 -7.80
C ALA A 199 -10.21 26.03 -7.70
N LYS A 200 -11.31 25.28 -7.78
CA LYS A 200 -12.67 25.78 -7.59
C LYS A 200 -12.85 26.44 -6.22
N ARG A 201 -12.28 25.84 -5.16
CA ARG A 201 -12.33 26.41 -3.80
C ARG A 201 -11.56 27.72 -3.73
N LEU A 202 -10.36 27.80 -4.32
CA LEU A 202 -9.53 29.00 -4.35
C LEU A 202 -10.12 30.12 -5.24
N LEU A 203 -10.87 29.76 -6.28
CA LEU A 203 -11.55 30.74 -7.16
C LEU A 203 -12.63 31.56 -6.43
N ALA A 204 -13.17 31.07 -5.32
CA ALA A 204 -14.10 31.81 -4.48
C ALA A 204 -13.44 32.96 -3.72
N ASP A 205 -12.11 32.98 -3.56
CA ASP A 205 -11.40 34.10 -2.95
C ASP A 205 -11.09 35.19 -4.00
N PRO A 206 -11.71 36.38 -3.92
CA PRO A 206 -11.49 37.46 -4.87
C PRO A 206 -10.07 38.06 -4.80
N LYS A 207 -9.30 37.79 -3.73
CA LYS A 207 -7.94 38.27 -3.55
C LYS A 207 -6.92 37.51 -4.41
N LEU A 208 -7.22 36.27 -4.79
CA LEU A 208 -6.34 35.44 -5.58
C LEU A 208 -6.53 35.71 -7.08
N ARG A 209 -5.44 35.88 -7.82
CA ARG A 209 -5.54 36.00 -9.29
C ARG A 209 -5.73 34.63 -9.91
N VAL A 210 -6.56 34.51 -10.95
CA VAL A 210 -6.82 33.23 -11.64
C VAL A 210 -5.55 32.59 -12.16
N GLY A 211 -4.60 33.43 -12.65
CA GLY A 211 -3.28 32.94 -13.13
C GLY A 211 -2.43 32.29 -12.01
N ASP A 212 -2.51 32.81 -10.79
CA ASP A 212 -1.72 32.33 -9.66
C ASP A 212 -2.33 31.02 -9.09
N ILE A 213 -3.64 30.84 -9.18
CA ILE A 213 -4.33 29.64 -8.69
C ILE A 213 -3.80 28.38 -9.37
N GLY A 214 -3.49 28.43 -10.69
CA GLY A 214 -2.91 27.30 -11.39
C GLY A 214 -1.61 26.82 -10.74
N ALA A 215 -0.73 27.76 -10.38
CA ALA A 215 0.52 27.46 -9.69
C ALA A 215 0.29 26.93 -8.27
N LEU A 216 -0.65 27.52 -7.51
CA LEU A 216 -1.00 27.10 -6.16
C LEU A 216 -1.54 25.66 -6.09
N VAL A 217 -2.19 25.20 -7.15
CA VAL A 217 -2.69 23.82 -7.21
C VAL A 217 -1.76 22.86 -7.98
N GLY A 218 -0.51 23.26 -8.22
CA GLY A 218 0.54 22.37 -8.70
C GLY A 218 0.71 22.30 -10.23
N TYR A 219 0.14 23.22 -11.01
CA TYR A 219 0.45 23.32 -12.45
C TYR A 219 1.62 24.27 -12.70
N GLN A 220 2.64 23.77 -13.38
CA GLN A 220 3.81 24.58 -13.77
C GLN A 220 3.50 25.48 -14.98
N ASP A 221 2.52 25.13 -15.79
CA ASP A 221 2.11 25.85 -17.00
C ASP A 221 0.65 26.28 -16.89
N SER A 222 0.39 27.58 -16.97
CA SER A 222 -0.93 28.19 -16.90
C SER A 222 -1.84 27.77 -18.07
N ALA A 223 -1.28 27.52 -19.26
CA ALA A 223 -2.04 27.05 -20.41
C ALA A 223 -2.47 25.59 -20.22
N HIS A 224 -1.66 24.77 -19.56
CA HIS A 224 -2.04 23.41 -19.18
C HIS A 224 -3.18 23.46 -18.15
N PHE A 225 -3.06 24.26 -17.10
CA PHE A 225 -4.13 24.47 -16.13
C PHE A 225 -5.46 24.86 -16.81
N ALA A 226 -5.43 25.87 -17.67
CA ALA A 226 -6.65 26.36 -18.36
C ALA A 226 -7.34 25.27 -19.20
N ARG A 227 -6.56 24.45 -19.91
CA ARG A 227 -7.09 23.33 -20.72
C ARG A 227 -7.72 22.27 -19.85
N VAL A 228 -7.05 21.85 -18.76
CA VAL A 228 -7.55 20.82 -17.85
C VAL A 228 -8.79 21.32 -17.11
N PHE A 229 -8.74 22.56 -16.59
CA PHE A 229 -9.89 23.16 -15.90
C PHE A 229 -11.12 23.20 -16.79
N LYS A 230 -10.96 23.70 -18.04
CA LYS A 230 -12.08 23.75 -19.02
C LYS A 230 -12.57 22.34 -19.39
N LYS A 231 -11.66 21.36 -19.56
CA LYS A 231 -12.03 19.96 -19.86
C LYS A 231 -12.90 19.37 -18.76
N LEU A 232 -12.55 19.58 -17.49
CA LEU A 232 -13.24 18.97 -16.35
C LEU A 232 -14.47 19.73 -15.87
N THR A 233 -14.58 21.05 -16.17
CA THR A 233 -15.70 21.89 -15.69
C THR A 233 -16.65 22.34 -16.78
N GLY A 234 -16.23 22.23 -18.04
CA GLY A 234 -16.99 22.75 -19.20
C GLY A 234 -16.78 24.24 -19.48
N MET A 235 -16.14 25.01 -18.57
CA MET A 235 -15.95 26.45 -18.68
C MET A 235 -14.54 26.86 -18.25
N SER A 236 -14.09 28.04 -18.63
CA SER A 236 -12.80 28.57 -18.17
C SER A 236 -12.84 28.95 -16.67
N ALA A 237 -11.69 29.03 -16.04
CA ALA A 237 -11.59 29.42 -14.63
C ALA A 237 -12.13 30.85 -14.39
N ASN A 238 -12.00 31.78 -15.36
CA ASN A 238 -12.60 33.11 -15.28
C ASN A 238 -14.12 33.07 -15.35
N GLU A 239 -14.67 32.31 -16.31
CA GLU A 239 -16.13 32.12 -16.42
C GLU A 239 -16.70 31.48 -15.16
N TYR A 240 -16.01 30.46 -14.61
CA TYR A 240 -16.37 29.80 -13.37
C TYR A 240 -16.42 30.80 -12.20
N ARG A 241 -15.37 31.62 -12.03
CA ARG A 241 -15.34 32.67 -10.99
C ARG A 241 -16.50 33.66 -11.12
N ASN A 242 -16.82 34.07 -12.35
CA ASN A 242 -17.90 35.03 -12.60
C ASN A 242 -19.30 34.42 -12.37
N SER A 243 -19.38 33.10 -12.24
CA SER A 243 -20.64 32.38 -11.95
C SER A 243 -20.88 32.09 -10.46
N LEU A 244 -19.88 32.41 -9.59
CA LEU A 244 -19.98 32.29 -8.13
C LEU A 244 -20.67 33.48 -7.53
#